data_5ee02de89c1f2af5df3e012ae0bc5d19
#
_entry.id   5ee02de89c1f2af5df3e012ae0bc5d19
#
_cell.length_a   1.000
_cell.length_b   1.000
_cell.length_c   1.000
_cell.angle_alpha   90.00
_cell.angle_beta   90.00
_cell.angle_gamma   90.00
#
_symmetry.space_group_name_H-M   'P 1'
#
loop_
_entity.id
_entity.type
_entity.pdbx_description
1 polymer ?
#
loop_
_entity_poly.entity_id
_entity_poly.type
_entity_poly.pdbx_seq_one_letter_code
_entity_poly.pdbx_strand_id
1 'polypeptide(L)' 'TIAERFANPKPGSYTATLDGKRVREKVEEEAEEICEAEDKDEVIWEAADLLYFVSVLMYKEGVTWKDVYNELDRRHKEK' A
#
# COMPACT_ATOMS: atom_id res chain seq x y z
N THR A 1 -0.38 11.44 -7.41
CA THR A 1 0.28 10.24 -6.88
C THR A 1 -0.29 9.87 -5.53
N ILE A 2 0.00 8.68 -5.06
CA ILE A 2 -0.44 8.21 -3.73
C ILE A 2 0.10 9.14 -2.64
N ALA A 3 1.35 9.55 -2.76
CA ALA A 3 1.97 10.46 -1.79
C ALA A 3 1.22 11.78 -1.69
N GLU A 4 0.77 12.32 -2.82
CA GLU A 4 0.01 13.57 -2.85
C GLU A 4 -1.34 13.41 -2.15
N ARG A 5 -2.00 12.28 -2.33
CA ARG A 5 -3.28 12.01 -1.67
C ARG A 5 -3.14 11.98 -0.15
N PHE A 6 -2.04 11.44 0.35
CA PHE A 6 -1.82 11.36 1.79
C PHE A 6 -1.33 12.67 2.38
N ALA A 7 -0.56 13.43 1.61
CA ALA A 7 -0.10 14.74 2.06
C ALA A 7 -1.25 15.74 2.21
N ASN A 8 -2.25 15.64 1.34
CA ASN A 8 -3.39 16.55 1.33
C ASN A 8 -4.71 15.79 1.22
N PRO A 9 -5.07 15.00 2.25
CA PRO A 9 -6.33 14.24 2.20
C PRO A 9 -7.52 15.20 2.25
N LYS A 10 -8.49 14.96 1.38
CA LYS A 10 -9.71 15.76 1.40
C LYS A 10 -10.63 15.26 2.50
N PRO A 11 -11.32 16.17 3.22
CA PRO A 11 -12.31 15.75 4.22
C PRO A 11 -13.35 14.84 3.57
N GLY A 12 -13.67 13.74 4.25
CA GLY A 12 -14.67 12.79 3.77
C GLY A 12 -14.18 11.80 2.73
N SER A 13 -12.89 11.82 2.36
CA SER A 13 -12.37 10.83 1.44
C SER A 13 -12.35 9.45 2.11
N TYR A 14 -12.51 8.40 1.29
CA TYR A 14 -12.48 7.02 1.79
C TYR A 14 -11.17 6.72 2.53
N THR A 15 -10.06 7.17 1.98
CA THR A 15 -8.75 7.00 2.60
C THR A 15 -8.69 7.61 3.99
N ALA A 16 -9.23 8.81 4.17
CA ALA A 16 -9.21 9.50 5.46
C ALA A 16 -10.08 8.82 6.50
N THR A 17 -11.13 8.10 6.08
CA THR A 17 -12.07 7.44 6.99
C THR A 17 -11.68 6.02 7.37
N LEU A 18 -10.69 5.43 6.69
CA LEU A 18 -10.25 4.06 6.99
C LEU A 18 -9.51 4.01 8.32
N ASP A 19 -9.92 3.13 9.23
CA ASP A 19 -9.17 2.87 10.46
C ASP A 19 -8.09 1.81 10.20
N GLY A 20 -7.19 1.62 11.16
CA GLY A 20 -6.07 0.70 11.01
C GLY A 20 -6.50 -0.75 10.76
N LYS A 21 -7.55 -1.19 11.43
CA LYS A 21 -8.06 -2.56 11.27
C LYS A 21 -8.62 -2.76 9.86
N ARG A 22 -9.41 -1.80 9.39
CA ARG A 22 -10.02 -1.91 8.06
C ARG A 22 -8.97 -1.87 6.96
N VAL A 23 -7.95 -1.04 7.13
CA VAL A 23 -6.83 -1.00 6.17
C VAL A 23 -6.13 -2.35 6.10
N ARG A 24 -5.89 -3.00 7.24
CA ARG A 24 -5.23 -4.30 7.28
C ARG A 24 -6.06 -5.37 6.60
N GLU A 25 -7.38 -5.34 6.80
CA GLU A 25 -8.30 -6.25 6.11
C GLU A 25 -8.23 -6.05 4.60
N LYS A 26 -8.15 -4.79 4.16
CA LYS A 26 -8.04 -4.49 2.74
C LYS A 26 -6.71 -4.97 2.15
N VAL A 27 -5.62 -4.84 2.88
CA VAL A 27 -4.32 -5.35 2.43
C VAL A 27 -4.41 -6.87 2.22
N GLU A 28 -5.04 -7.59 3.15
CA GLU A 28 -5.21 -9.03 3.03
C GLU A 28 -6.04 -9.41 1.81
N GLU A 29 -7.16 -8.71 1.59
CA GLU A 29 -8.01 -8.95 0.43
C GLU A 29 -7.26 -8.75 -0.88
N GLU A 30 -6.54 -7.64 -1.00
CA GLU A 30 -5.82 -7.32 -2.23
C GLU A 30 -4.64 -8.27 -2.46
N ALA A 31 -4.01 -8.73 -1.38
CA ALA A 31 -2.94 -9.72 -1.50
C ALA A 31 -3.48 -11.04 -2.06
N GLU A 32 -4.66 -11.47 -1.62
CA GLU A 32 -5.31 -12.64 -2.17
C GLU A 32 -5.65 -12.45 -3.64
N GLU A 33 -6.22 -11.30 -3.96
CA GLU A 33 -6.64 -11.00 -5.34
C GLU A 33 -5.47 -10.99 -6.32
N ILE A 34 -4.31 -10.45 -5.92
CA ILE A 34 -3.15 -10.46 -6.81
C ILE A 34 -2.66 -11.89 -7.03
N CYS A 35 -2.77 -12.75 -6.03
CA CYS A 35 -2.39 -14.16 -6.17
C CYS A 35 -3.30 -14.92 -7.12
N GLU A 36 -4.54 -14.47 -7.26
CA GLU A 36 -5.54 -15.08 -8.14
C GLU A 36 -5.54 -14.48 -9.56
N ALA A 37 -4.77 -13.40 -9.77
CA ALA A 37 -4.70 -12.75 -11.08
C ALA A 37 -4.15 -13.70 -12.13
N GLU A 38 -4.82 -13.76 -13.27
CA GLU A 38 -4.48 -14.72 -14.34
C GLU A 38 -3.67 -14.15 -15.48
N ASP A 39 -3.74 -12.84 -15.71
CA ASP A 39 -2.99 -12.22 -16.80
C ASP A 39 -2.26 -10.98 -16.33
N LYS A 40 -1.46 -10.42 -17.24
CA LYS A 40 -0.62 -9.26 -16.96
C LYS A 40 -1.43 -8.04 -16.49
N ASP A 41 -2.54 -7.77 -17.18
CA ASP A 41 -3.35 -6.61 -16.86
C ASP A 41 -4.00 -6.73 -15.49
N GLU A 42 -4.44 -7.93 -15.12
CA GLU A 42 -4.97 -8.18 -13.79
C GLU A 42 -3.91 -8.03 -12.72
N VAL A 43 -2.70 -8.51 -12.99
CA VAL A 43 -1.58 -8.35 -12.05
C VAL A 43 -1.29 -6.87 -11.81
N ILE A 44 -1.26 -6.07 -12.89
CA ILE A 44 -1.03 -4.62 -12.77
C ILE A 44 -2.13 -3.97 -11.92
N TRP A 45 -3.38 -4.31 -12.21
CA TRP A 45 -4.53 -3.75 -11.49
C TRP A 45 -4.47 -4.10 -10.00
N GLU A 46 -4.29 -5.37 -9.69
CA GLU A 46 -4.28 -5.83 -8.31
C GLU A 46 -3.04 -5.35 -7.55
N ALA A 47 -1.90 -5.26 -8.24
CA ALA A 47 -0.68 -4.71 -7.63
C ALA A 47 -0.89 -3.23 -7.25
N ALA A 48 -1.55 -2.46 -8.12
CA ALA A 48 -1.84 -1.07 -7.84
C ALA A 48 -2.75 -0.93 -6.61
N ASP A 49 -3.79 -1.75 -6.51
CA ASP A 49 -4.68 -1.75 -5.36
C ASP A 49 -3.94 -2.13 -4.07
N LEU A 50 -3.13 -3.18 -4.14
CA LEU A 50 -2.36 -3.62 -2.97
C LEU A 50 -1.41 -2.53 -2.50
N LEU A 51 -0.66 -1.93 -3.42
CA LEU A 51 0.27 -0.85 -3.06
C LEU A 51 -0.47 0.35 -2.48
N TYR A 52 -1.65 0.65 -2.98
CA TYR A 52 -2.47 1.72 -2.43
C TYR A 52 -2.78 1.50 -0.96
N PHE A 53 -3.30 0.32 -0.61
CA PHE A 53 -3.66 0.05 0.78
C PHE A 53 -2.44 -0.13 1.68
N VAL A 54 -1.35 -0.69 1.16
CA VAL A 54 -0.08 -0.74 1.89
C VAL A 54 0.39 0.69 2.21
N SER A 55 0.29 1.59 1.24
CA SER A 55 0.67 3.00 1.45
C SER A 55 -0.20 3.68 2.50
N VAL A 56 -1.51 3.38 2.53
CA VAL A 56 -2.40 3.92 3.56
C VAL A 56 -1.96 3.45 4.94
N LEU A 57 -1.66 2.17 5.08
CA LEU A 57 -1.20 1.62 6.35
C LEU A 57 0.12 2.28 6.78
N MET A 58 1.06 2.40 5.86
CA MET A 58 2.34 3.05 6.11
C MET A 58 2.14 4.49 6.60
N TYR A 59 1.28 5.24 5.93
CA TYR A 59 0.98 6.61 6.32
C TYR A 59 0.45 6.67 7.77
N LYS A 60 -0.48 5.77 8.11
CA LYS A 60 -1.05 5.73 9.45
C LYS A 60 -0.01 5.41 10.53
N GLU A 61 1.01 4.63 10.18
CA GLU A 61 2.08 4.26 11.10
C GLU A 61 3.29 5.21 11.04
N GLY A 62 3.21 6.26 10.23
CA GLY A 62 4.31 7.22 10.10
C GLY A 62 5.51 6.69 9.34
N VAL A 63 5.30 5.68 8.49
CA VAL A 63 6.36 5.07 7.69
C VAL A 63 6.32 5.62 6.26
N THR A 64 7.49 5.89 5.69
CA THR A 64 7.59 6.38 4.31
C THR A 64 8.13 5.29 3.39
N TRP A 65 7.91 5.47 2.08
CA TRP A 65 8.51 4.56 1.10
C TRP A 65 10.03 4.57 1.15
N LYS A 66 10.62 5.71 1.52
CA LYS A 66 12.08 5.79 1.69
C LYS A 66 12.54 4.82 2.78
N ASP A 67 11.79 4.73 3.88
CA ASP A 67 12.10 3.78 4.95
C ASP A 67 12.09 2.35 4.43
N VAL A 68 11.11 2.01 3.60
CA VAL A 68 10.99 0.66 3.02
C VAL A 68 12.14 0.37 2.08
N TYR A 69 12.48 1.32 1.19
CA TYR A 69 13.59 1.15 0.27
C TYR A 69 14.93 1.03 1.00
N ASN A 70 15.10 1.79 2.07
CA ASN A 70 16.30 1.68 2.89
C ASN A 70 16.45 0.29 3.51
N GLU A 71 15.34 -0.31 3.96
CA GLU A 71 15.37 -1.65 4.52
C GLU A 71 15.68 -2.69 3.44
N LEU A 72 15.11 -2.55 2.26
CA LEU A 72 15.40 -3.45 1.15
C LEU A 72 16.88 -3.37 0.74
N ASP A 73 17.41 -2.16 0.71
CA ASP A 73 18.81 -1.92 0.38
C ASP A 73 19.73 -2.54 1.43
N ARG A 74 19.39 -2.41 2.70
CA ARG A 74 20.13 -3.03 3.80
C ARG A 74 20.18 -4.54 3.65
N ARG A 75 19.03 -5.15 3.37
CA ARG A 75 18.95 -6.61 3.18
C ARG A 75 19.78 -7.08 1.99
N HIS A 76 19.79 -6.29 0.93
CA HIS A 76 20.57 -6.60 -0.26
C HIS A 76 22.06 -6.61 0.06
N LYS A 77 22.52 -5.66 0.85
CA LYS A 77 23.93 -5.56 1.23
C LYS A 77 24.41 -6.67 2.15
N GLU A 78 23.50 -7.25 2.92
CA GLU A 78 23.80 -8.32 3.84
C GLU A 78 23.97 -9.68 3.16
N LYS A 79 23.60 -9.75 1.90
CA LYS A 79 23.81 -10.96 1.11
C LYS A 79 25.19 -10.93 0.48
#